data_6d72455cb3c72f6073b83d21c538df49
#
_entry.id   6d72455cb3c72f6073b83d21c538df49
#
_cell.length_a   1.000
_cell.length_b   1.000
_cell.length_c   1.000
_cell.angle_alpha   90.00
_cell.angle_beta   90.00
_cell.angle_gamma   90.00
#
_symmetry.space_group_name_H-M   'P 1'
#
loop_
_entity.id
_entity.type
_entity.pdbx_description
1 polymer ?
#
loop_
_entity_poly.entity_id
_entity_poly.type
_entity_poly.pdbx_seq_one_letter_code
_entity_poly.pdbx_strand_id
1 'polypeptide(L)'
;LGDVYKRQPYVVKADGLAAGKGVIVTEDKAAALEHAKTFLDQGMQILVEEFLDGEEVSLFFLSDGKTVLPLSPAQDFKRAYDNDEGPNTGGMGAYSPLPWLPDGFVEEVQERVALPTVRELARLGAPFVGLLYCGLIVTKNGIRVIEFNARFGDPETQVVLRRLVTPLAGL
;
A
#
# COMPACT_ATOMS: atom_id res chain seq x y z
N LEU A 1 -18.78 24.62 25.01
CA LEU A 1 -18.36 24.55 23.59
C LEU A 1 -17.59 23.25 23.42
N GLY A 2 -18.33 22.17 23.12
CA GLY A 2 -17.73 20.85 22.93
C GLY A 2 -16.96 20.81 21.62
N ASP A 3 -15.68 20.54 21.69
CA ASP A 3 -14.91 20.05 20.57
C ASP A 3 -15.57 18.76 20.09
N VAL A 4 -16.22 18.85 18.92
CA VAL A 4 -16.62 17.68 18.18
C VAL A 4 -15.30 17.05 17.70
N TYR A 5 -14.73 16.15 18.50
CA TYR A 5 -13.71 15.25 18.03
C TYR A 5 -14.33 14.49 16.85
N LYS A 6 -13.97 14.83 15.62
CA LYS A 6 -14.22 13.98 14.47
C LYS A 6 -13.58 12.64 14.82
N ARG A 7 -14.41 11.66 15.15
CA ARG A 7 -13.93 10.30 15.35
C ARG A 7 -13.33 9.86 14.03
N GLN A 8 -12.05 9.57 14.04
CA GLN A 8 -11.42 8.94 12.89
C GLN A 8 -12.05 7.57 12.67
N PRO A 9 -12.19 7.11 11.42
CA PRO A 9 -12.59 5.75 11.13
C PRO A 9 -11.69 4.74 11.84
N TYR A 10 -12.25 3.62 12.21
CA TYR A 10 -11.49 2.47 12.71
C TYR A 10 -10.85 1.75 11.55
N VAL A 11 -9.56 1.46 11.67
CA VAL A 11 -8.82 0.61 10.72
C VAL A 11 -8.41 -0.65 11.47
N VAL A 12 -8.96 -1.79 11.05
CA VAL A 12 -8.66 -3.09 11.65
C VAL A 12 -8.19 -4.04 10.57
N LYS A 13 -7.01 -4.61 10.77
CA LYS A 13 -6.36 -5.54 9.83
C LYS A 13 -6.11 -6.89 10.51
N ALA A 14 -6.34 -7.97 9.78
CA ALA A 14 -5.82 -9.28 10.18
C ALA A 14 -4.29 -9.31 9.95
N ASP A 15 -3.54 -9.77 10.95
CA ASP A 15 -2.09 -9.99 10.82
C ASP A 15 -1.85 -11.35 10.17
N GLY A 16 -1.94 -11.40 8.85
CA GLY A 16 -1.78 -12.63 8.09
C GLY A 16 -2.28 -12.53 6.66
N LEU A 17 -2.15 -13.63 5.92
CA LEU A 17 -2.62 -13.73 4.55
C LEU A 17 -4.16 -13.85 4.53
N ALA A 18 -4.84 -12.81 4.12
CA ALA A 18 -6.30 -12.74 4.07
C ALA A 18 -6.87 -12.38 2.68
N ALA A 19 -6.04 -12.49 1.63
CA ALA A 19 -6.42 -12.27 0.22
C ALA A 19 -7.20 -10.96 -0.01
N GLY A 20 -6.77 -9.85 0.62
CA GLY A 20 -7.40 -8.54 0.51
C GLY A 20 -8.68 -8.36 1.33
N LYS A 21 -9.14 -9.40 2.05
CA LYS A 21 -10.38 -9.36 2.87
C LYS A 21 -10.11 -9.13 4.35
N GLY A 22 -8.86 -9.03 4.75
CA GLY A 22 -8.45 -8.89 6.14
C GLY A 22 -8.51 -7.46 6.69
N VAL A 23 -8.94 -6.47 5.90
CA VAL A 23 -8.95 -5.07 6.29
C VAL A 23 -10.36 -4.51 6.26
N ILE A 24 -10.75 -3.79 7.31
CA ILE A 24 -11.93 -2.94 7.33
C ILE A 24 -11.53 -1.51 7.72
N VAL A 25 -12.10 -0.54 7.02
CA VAL A 25 -12.07 0.88 7.38
C VAL A 25 -13.51 1.32 7.56
N THR A 26 -13.91 1.72 8.77
CA THR A 26 -15.30 2.04 9.07
C THR A 26 -15.44 3.01 10.23
N GLU A 27 -16.45 3.86 10.20
CA GLU A 27 -16.85 4.69 11.33
C GLU A 27 -17.71 3.92 12.36
N ASP A 28 -18.26 2.78 11.95
CA ASP A 28 -19.09 1.93 12.81
C ASP A 28 -18.21 1.04 13.70
N LYS A 29 -18.20 1.35 15.00
CA LYS A 29 -17.48 0.55 16.00
C LYS A 29 -17.96 -0.89 16.08
N ALA A 30 -19.26 -1.16 15.88
CA ALA A 30 -19.78 -2.51 15.95
C ALA A 30 -19.25 -3.36 14.79
N ALA A 31 -19.26 -2.81 13.58
CA ALA A 31 -18.66 -3.45 12.40
C ALA A 31 -17.16 -3.70 12.57
N ALA A 32 -16.41 -2.74 13.14
CA ALA A 32 -14.99 -2.92 13.44
C ALA A 32 -14.74 -4.06 14.43
N LEU A 33 -15.54 -4.14 15.48
CA LEU A 33 -15.43 -5.21 16.48
C LEU A 33 -15.82 -6.59 15.93
N GLU A 34 -16.85 -6.67 15.10
CA GLU A 34 -17.26 -7.92 14.43
C GLU A 34 -16.18 -8.43 13.49
N HIS A 35 -15.59 -7.53 12.69
CA HIS A 35 -14.46 -7.87 11.83
C HIS A 35 -13.27 -8.39 12.64
N ALA A 36 -12.86 -7.68 13.70
CA ALA A 36 -11.79 -8.10 14.59
C ALA A 36 -12.05 -9.50 15.17
N LYS A 37 -13.27 -9.74 15.66
CA LYS A 37 -13.68 -11.00 16.25
C LYS A 37 -13.61 -12.15 15.24
N THR A 38 -14.01 -11.93 14.00
CA THR A 38 -13.98 -12.93 12.94
C THR A 38 -12.58 -13.54 12.77
N PHE A 39 -11.51 -12.73 12.84
CA PHE A 39 -10.15 -13.19 12.69
C PHE A 39 -9.53 -13.72 14.00
N LEU A 40 -9.88 -13.12 15.13
CA LEU A 40 -9.47 -13.60 16.45
C LEU A 40 -10.03 -15.01 16.72
N ASP A 41 -11.29 -15.29 16.36
CA ASP A 41 -11.92 -16.61 16.52
C ASP A 41 -11.25 -17.68 15.63
N GLN A 42 -10.52 -17.28 14.58
CA GLN A 42 -9.67 -18.13 13.73
C GLN A 42 -8.25 -18.28 14.26
N GLY A 43 -7.93 -17.72 15.41
CA GLY A 43 -6.60 -17.74 16.01
C GLY A 43 -5.59 -16.77 15.38
N MET A 44 -6.06 -15.85 14.53
CA MET A 44 -5.21 -14.81 13.93
C MET A 44 -5.03 -13.64 14.90
N GLN A 45 -3.91 -12.94 14.80
CA GLN A 45 -3.72 -11.65 15.43
C GLN A 45 -4.39 -10.55 14.58
N ILE A 46 -4.70 -9.44 15.22
CA ILE A 46 -5.21 -8.24 14.53
C ILE A 46 -4.33 -7.04 14.84
N LEU A 47 -4.27 -6.11 13.91
CA LEU A 47 -3.69 -4.79 14.05
C LEU A 47 -4.81 -3.75 14.04
N VAL A 48 -4.72 -2.79 14.97
CA VAL A 48 -5.57 -1.60 14.95
C VAL A 48 -4.68 -0.42 14.62
N GLU A 49 -4.93 0.22 13.49
CA GLU A 49 -4.10 1.29 12.97
C GLU A 49 -4.81 2.63 13.01
N GLU A 50 -4.03 3.72 12.94
CA GLU A 50 -4.60 5.04 12.71
C GLU A 50 -5.20 5.13 11.30
N PHE A 51 -6.29 5.87 11.16
CA PHE A 51 -6.80 6.21 9.84
C PHE A 51 -5.87 7.22 9.16
N LEU A 52 -5.41 6.90 7.97
CA LEU A 52 -4.58 7.78 7.15
C LEU A 52 -5.46 8.44 6.09
N ASP A 53 -5.44 9.78 6.08
CA ASP A 53 -6.17 10.60 5.12
C ASP A 53 -5.19 11.14 4.07
N GLY A 54 -5.40 10.78 2.80
CA GLY A 54 -4.52 11.17 1.70
C GLY A 54 -4.74 10.35 0.44
N GLU A 55 -3.89 10.59 -0.56
CA GLU A 55 -3.92 9.89 -1.85
C GLU A 55 -3.04 8.64 -1.82
N GLU A 56 -3.59 7.51 -2.25
CA GLU A 56 -2.84 6.25 -2.35
C GLU A 56 -1.90 6.27 -3.56
N VAL A 57 -0.74 5.64 -3.39
CA VAL A 57 0.29 5.46 -4.44
C VAL A 57 0.85 4.05 -4.38
N SER A 58 0.89 3.40 -5.52
CA SER A 58 1.60 2.14 -5.73
C SER A 58 2.97 2.42 -6.33
N LEU A 59 4.04 2.03 -5.63
CA LEU A 59 5.41 2.18 -6.14
C LEU A 59 6.17 0.87 -6.02
N PHE A 60 6.71 0.43 -7.15
CA PHE A 60 7.41 -0.83 -7.28
C PHE A 60 8.91 -0.63 -7.34
N PHE A 61 9.65 -1.53 -6.71
CA PHE A 61 11.11 -1.59 -6.77
C PHE A 61 11.57 -3.00 -7.15
N LEU A 62 12.48 -3.09 -8.10
CA LEU A 62 13.24 -4.32 -8.34
C LEU A 62 14.39 -4.36 -7.35
N SER A 63 14.52 -5.47 -6.62
CA SER A 63 15.54 -5.67 -5.59
C SER A 63 16.44 -6.85 -5.93
N ASP A 64 17.74 -6.67 -5.75
CA ASP A 64 18.77 -7.72 -5.80
C ASP A 64 19.18 -8.22 -4.40
N GLY A 65 18.46 -7.79 -3.36
CA GLY A 65 18.75 -8.08 -1.95
C GLY A 65 19.69 -7.09 -1.27
N LYS A 66 20.20 -6.08 -1.98
CA LYS A 66 21.12 -5.04 -1.46
C LYS A 66 20.72 -3.64 -1.93
N THR A 67 20.35 -3.54 -3.19
CA THR A 67 19.93 -2.31 -3.86
C THR A 67 18.50 -2.44 -4.34
N VAL A 68 17.89 -1.31 -4.67
CA VAL A 68 16.55 -1.26 -5.23
C VAL A 68 16.51 -0.30 -6.43
N LEU A 69 15.83 -0.71 -7.49
CA LEU A 69 15.61 0.08 -8.70
C LEU A 69 14.11 0.44 -8.78
N PRO A 70 13.74 1.72 -8.72
CA PRO A 70 12.34 2.13 -8.80
C PRO A 70 11.76 1.96 -10.20
N LEU A 71 10.49 1.59 -10.28
CA LEU A 71 9.66 1.71 -11.47
C LEU A 71 8.81 2.99 -11.40
N SER A 72 8.03 3.28 -12.43
CA SER A 72 7.13 4.43 -12.40
C SER A 72 6.04 4.25 -11.34
N PRO A 73 5.71 5.30 -10.54
CA PRO A 73 4.58 5.25 -9.64
C PRO A 73 3.26 5.13 -10.41
N ALA A 74 2.30 4.47 -9.80
CA ALA A 74 0.95 4.32 -10.32
C ALA A 74 -0.09 4.53 -9.21
N GLN A 75 -1.32 4.85 -9.62
CA GLN A 75 -2.48 4.88 -8.73
C GLN A 75 -3.57 4.03 -9.35
N ASP A 76 -4.18 3.17 -8.54
CA ASP A 76 -5.31 2.35 -8.92
C ASP A 76 -6.62 2.93 -8.35
N PHE A 77 -7.72 2.61 -9.02
CA PHE A 77 -9.08 2.95 -8.59
C PHE A 77 -9.73 1.71 -7.99
N LYS A 78 -9.83 1.66 -6.67
CA LYS A 78 -10.32 0.47 -5.94
C LYS A 78 -11.82 0.48 -5.71
N ARG A 79 -12.45 1.63 -5.72
CA ARG A 79 -13.87 1.78 -5.45
C ARG A 79 -14.71 1.63 -6.72
N ALA A 80 -15.91 1.06 -6.56
CA ALA A 80 -16.77 0.72 -7.69
C ALA A 80 -17.47 1.93 -8.32
N TYR A 81 -17.62 3.04 -7.59
CA TYR A 81 -18.37 4.23 -8.02
C TYR A 81 -17.47 5.45 -8.11
N ASP A 82 -17.99 6.49 -8.79
CA ASP A 82 -17.33 7.77 -8.92
C ASP A 82 -17.01 8.40 -7.55
N ASN A 83 -16.02 9.30 -7.52
CA ASN A 83 -15.55 10.00 -6.33
C ASN A 83 -15.01 9.07 -5.22
N ASP A 84 -14.40 7.95 -5.60
CA ASP A 84 -13.86 6.94 -4.69
C ASP A 84 -14.89 6.40 -3.69
N GLU A 85 -16.12 6.18 -4.17
CA GLU A 85 -17.24 5.68 -3.40
C GLU A 85 -17.57 4.21 -3.72
N GLY A 86 -18.42 3.62 -2.87
CA GLY A 86 -18.92 2.25 -3.05
C GLY A 86 -17.99 1.18 -2.48
N PRO A 87 -18.29 -0.11 -2.79
CA PRO A 87 -17.50 -1.22 -2.29
C PRO A 87 -16.10 -1.25 -2.89
N ASN A 88 -15.14 -1.74 -2.11
CA ASN A 88 -13.80 -2.04 -2.62
C ASN A 88 -13.88 -3.19 -3.62
N THR A 89 -13.22 -3.02 -4.76
CA THR A 89 -13.05 -4.03 -5.80
C THR A 89 -11.60 -4.53 -5.80
N GLY A 90 -11.23 -5.42 -6.69
CA GLY A 90 -9.82 -5.80 -6.89
C GLY A 90 -9.01 -4.78 -7.69
N GLY A 91 -9.64 -3.67 -8.11
CA GLY A 91 -9.09 -2.62 -8.96
C GLY A 91 -9.94 -2.45 -10.21
N MET A 92 -10.38 -1.22 -10.48
CA MET A 92 -11.20 -0.85 -11.64
C MET A 92 -10.35 -0.35 -12.82
N GLY A 93 -9.09 -0.06 -12.57
CA GLY A 93 -8.12 0.48 -13.50
C GLY A 93 -7.00 1.20 -12.77
N ALA A 94 -5.95 1.57 -13.49
CA ALA A 94 -4.83 2.33 -12.95
C ALA A 94 -4.28 3.30 -13.98
N TYR A 95 -3.52 4.30 -13.52
CA TYR A 95 -2.79 5.20 -14.39
C TYR A 95 -1.38 5.48 -13.87
N SER A 96 -0.51 5.86 -14.79
CA SER A 96 0.88 6.25 -14.59
C SER A 96 1.32 7.13 -15.78
N PRO A 97 2.11 8.21 -15.60
CA PRO A 97 2.66 8.71 -14.33
C PRO A 97 1.61 9.39 -13.47
N LEU A 98 2.02 9.78 -12.26
CA LEU A 98 1.20 10.56 -11.32
C LEU A 98 1.70 12.02 -11.31
N PRO A 99 1.07 12.93 -12.09
CA PRO A 99 1.59 14.30 -12.26
C PRO A 99 1.43 15.19 -11.01
N TRP A 100 0.66 14.73 -10.03
CA TRP A 100 0.43 15.43 -8.78
C TRP A 100 1.46 15.12 -7.69
N LEU A 101 2.31 14.10 -7.89
CA LEU A 101 3.39 13.81 -6.95
C LEU A 101 4.43 14.92 -6.95
N PRO A 102 4.97 15.27 -5.76
CA PRO A 102 6.04 16.25 -5.68
C PRO A 102 7.34 15.72 -6.32
N ASP A 103 8.17 16.64 -6.78
CA ASP A 103 9.51 16.31 -7.23
C ASP A 103 10.30 15.63 -6.09
N GLY A 104 11.08 14.59 -6.44
CA GLY A 104 11.87 13.84 -5.47
C GLY A 104 11.08 12.79 -4.68
N PHE A 105 9.78 12.59 -4.96
CA PHE A 105 8.94 11.60 -4.27
C PHE A 105 9.51 10.18 -4.37
N VAL A 106 9.91 9.76 -5.57
CA VAL A 106 10.43 8.40 -5.81
C VAL A 106 11.73 8.17 -5.04
N GLU A 107 12.61 9.15 -5.05
CA GLU A 107 13.88 9.15 -4.32
C GLU A 107 13.65 9.10 -2.81
N GLU A 108 12.70 9.87 -2.29
CA GLU A 108 12.33 9.85 -0.87
C GLU A 108 11.83 8.46 -0.45
N VAL A 109 10.94 7.85 -1.23
CA VAL A 109 10.44 6.49 -0.94
C VAL A 109 11.57 5.47 -1.03
N GLN A 110 12.45 5.59 -2.02
CA GLN A 110 13.61 4.71 -2.16
C GLN A 110 14.48 4.75 -0.92
N GLU A 111 14.84 5.94 -0.45
CA GLU A 111 15.76 6.13 0.68
C GLU A 111 15.13 5.80 2.04
N ARG A 112 13.87 6.19 2.25
CA ARG A 112 13.22 6.10 3.56
C ARG A 112 12.37 4.83 3.74
N VAL A 113 11.98 4.17 2.67
CA VAL A 113 11.09 3.00 2.72
C VAL A 113 11.76 1.77 2.13
N ALA A 114 12.05 1.76 0.82
CA ALA A 114 12.45 0.54 0.12
C ALA A 114 13.84 0.04 0.53
N LEU A 115 14.86 0.92 0.52
CA LEU A 115 16.23 0.54 0.93
C LEU A 115 16.32 0.08 2.39
N PRO A 116 15.74 0.79 3.39
CA PRO A 116 15.74 0.31 4.76
C PRO A 116 15.07 -1.05 4.92
N THR A 117 13.96 -1.28 4.23
CA THR A 117 13.23 -2.56 4.27
C THR A 117 14.09 -3.71 3.74
N VAL A 118 14.69 -3.56 2.54
CA VAL A 118 15.54 -4.60 1.94
C VAL A 118 16.79 -4.86 2.78
N ARG A 119 17.42 -3.81 3.31
CA ARG A 119 18.60 -3.94 4.18
C ARG A 119 18.28 -4.64 5.49
N GLU A 120 17.13 -4.35 6.09
CA GLU A 120 16.71 -5.02 7.33
C GLU A 120 16.41 -6.49 7.09
N LEU A 121 15.73 -6.84 6.00
CA LEU A 121 15.51 -8.24 5.61
C LEU A 121 16.84 -8.99 5.41
N ALA A 122 17.82 -8.37 4.76
CA ALA A 122 19.15 -8.95 4.60
C ALA A 122 19.86 -9.13 5.95
N ARG A 123 19.77 -8.14 6.87
CA ARG A 123 20.31 -8.23 8.24
C ARG A 123 19.69 -9.37 9.04
N LEU A 124 18.41 -9.65 8.83
CA LEU A 124 17.68 -10.78 9.45
C LEU A 124 18.00 -12.14 8.81
N GLY A 125 18.88 -12.20 7.81
CA GLY A 125 19.26 -13.43 7.12
C GLY A 125 18.28 -13.87 6.03
N ALA A 126 17.35 -13.00 5.62
CA ALA A 126 16.35 -13.23 4.59
C ALA A 126 16.44 -12.16 3.49
N PRO A 127 17.55 -12.07 2.71
CA PRO A 127 17.69 -11.07 1.67
C PRO A 127 16.56 -11.19 0.65
N PHE A 128 15.90 -10.06 0.35
CA PHE A 128 14.77 -10.02 -0.55
C PHE A 128 15.25 -9.74 -1.99
N VAL A 129 15.12 -10.74 -2.86
CA VAL A 129 15.39 -10.63 -4.29
C VAL A 129 14.07 -10.76 -5.04
N GLY A 130 13.70 -9.75 -5.81
CA GLY A 130 12.44 -9.73 -6.55
C GLY A 130 11.78 -8.36 -6.58
N LEU A 131 10.46 -8.37 -6.77
CA LEU A 131 9.67 -7.14 -6.84
C LEU A 131 9.10 -6.78 -5.46
N LEU A 132 9.57 -5.67 -4.91
CA LEU A 132 8.98 -5.05 -3.72
C LEU A 132 7.91 -4.05 -4.16
N TYR A 133 6.67 -4.30 -3.81
CA TYR A 133 5.57 -3.37 -4.01
C TYR A 133 5.31 -2.63 -2.69
N CYS A 134 5.48 -1.32 -2.71
CA CYS A 134 5.16 -0.42 -1.61
C CYS A 134 3.79 0.21 -1.86
N GLY A 135 2.78 -0.19 -1.09
CA GLY A 135 1.50 0.51 -0.98
C GLY A 135 1.66 1.68 -0.02
N LEU A 136 1.49 2.88 -0.54
CA LEU A 136 1.78 4.12 0.15
C LEU A 136 0.55 5.02 0.18
N ILE A 137 0.52 5.94 1.14
CA ILE A 137 -0.42 7.05 1.15
C ILE A 137 0.32 8.36 1.39
N VAL A 138 0.02 9.37 0.59
CA VAL A 138 0.57 10.72 0.70
C VAL A 138 -0.36 11.56 1.55
N THR A 139 -0.01 11.73 2.81
CA THR A 139 -0.80 12.52 3.77
C THR A 139 -0.23 13.95 3.89
N LYS A 140 -0.99 14.84 4.53
CA LYS A 140 -0.49 16.19 4.90
C LYS A 140 0.74 16.17 5.80
N ASN A 141 1.02 15.04 6.46
CA ASN A 141 2.17 14.84 7.37
C ASN A 141 3.29 14.03 6.69
N GLY A 142 3.27 13.89 5.36
CA GLY A 142 4.25 13.14 4.59
C GLY A 142 3.78 11.73 4.20
N ILE A 143 4.72 10.97 3.67
CA ILE A 143 4.49 9.62 3.15
C ILE A 143 4.31 8.63 4.31
N ARG A 144 3.33 7.74 4.19
CA ARG A 144 3.11 6.60 5.09
C ARG A 144 3.02 5.31 4.29
N VAL A 145 3.48 4.22 4.88
CA VAL A 145 3.35 2.88 4.30
C VAL A 145 2.04 2.27 4.77
N ILE A 146 1.25 1.76 3.84
CA ILE A 146 0.02 1.00 4.10
C ILE A 146 0.35 -0.48 4.20
N GLU A 147 1.09 -1.00 3.19
CA GLU A 147 1.46 -2.40 3.11
C GLU A 147 2.65 -2.62 2.16
N PHE A 148 3.25 -3.81 2.28
CA PHE A 148 4.18 -4.34 1.28
C PHE A 148 3.59 -5.58 0.62
N ASN A 149 3.86 -5.74 -0.67
CA ASN A 149 3.60 -6.96 -1.43
C ASN A 149 4.88 -7.40 -2.15
N ALA A 150 5.01 -8.71 -2.39
CA ALA A 150 6.14 -9.34 -3.08
C ALA A 150 5.76 -9.83 -4.48
N ARG A 151 4.92 -9.07 -5.17
CA ARG A 151 4.36 -9.40 -6.49
C ARG A 151 3.99 -8.15 -7.25
N PHE A 152 3.84 -8.28 -8.55
CA PHE A 152 3.21 -7.24 -9.36
C PHE A 152 1.76 -6.99 -8.92
N GLY A 153 1.33 -5.74 -9.03
CA GLY A 153 -0.05 -5.33 -8.81
C GLY A 153 -0.92 -5.56 -10.05
N ASP A 154 -2.20 -5.72 -9.86
CA ASP A 154 -3.20 -5.74 -10.91
C ASP A 154 -4.34 -4.80 -10.47
N PRO A 155 -4.53 -3.67 -11.18
CA PRO A 155 -4.16 -3.35 -12.58
C PRO A 155 -2.89 -2.50 -12.77
N GLU A 156 -2.07 -2.23 -11.78
CA GLU A 156 -0.95 -1.29 -11.86
C GLU A 156 0.16 -1.75 -12.81
N THR A 157 0.41 -3.05 -12.88
CA THR A 157 1.47 -3.62 -13.73
C THR A 157 1.31 -3.25 -15.20
N GLN A 158 0.08 -3.26 -15.71
CA GLN A 158 -0.23 -2.97 -17.10
C GLN A 158 0.19 -1.55 -17.50
N VAL A 159 0.04 -0.57 -16.61
CA VAL A 159 0.43 0.82 -16.89
C VAL A 159 1.90 1.07 -16.59
N VAL A 160 2.47 0.42 -15.58
CA VAL A 160 3.88 0.59 -15.18
C VAL A 160 4.83 -0.01 -16.22
N LEU A 161 4.58 -1.25 -16.66
CA LEU A 161 5.44 -1.92 -17.65
C LEU A 161 5.45 -1.21 -19.02
N ARG A 162 4.37 -0.54 -19.40
CA ARG A 162 4.30 0.27 -20.62
C ARG A 162 5.24 1.48 -20.60
N ARG A 163 5.72 1.86 -19.43
CA ARG A 163 6.63 3.00 -19.25
C ARG A 163 8.11 2.60 -19.21
N LEU A 164 8.41 1.31 -19.20
CA LEU A 164 9.80 0.85 -19.25
C LEU A 164 10.43 1.16 -20.60
N VAL A 165 11.60 1.79 -20.57
CA VAL A 165 12.46 2.00 -21.75
C VAL A 165 13.35 0.77 -21.95
N THR A 166 13.89 0.23 -20.84
CA THR A 166 14.67 -1.01 -20.85
C THR A 166 13.72 -2.22 -20.85
N PRO A 167 13.93 -3.22 -21.69
CA PRO A 167 13.14 -4.46 -21.64
C PRO A 167 13.22 -5.09 -20.24
N LEU A 168 12.07 -5.55 -19.71
CA LEU A 168 11.99 -6.14 -18.35
C LEU A 168 12.98 -7.31 -18.18
N ALA A 169 13.19 -8.13 -19.23
CA ALA A 169 14.15 -9.23 -19.20
C ALA A 169 15.63 -8.80 -19.17
N GLY A 170 15.90 -7.52 -19.28
CA GLY A 170 17.25 -6.93 -19.20
C GLY A 170 17.51 -6.20 -17.89
N LEU A 171 16.53 -6.20 -16.99
CA LEU A 171 16.62 -5.67 -15.63
C LEU A 171 16.81 -6.82 -14.66
#